data_2ba3c7ce9547e375cf34671ed283454a
#
_entry.id   2ba3c7ce9547e375cf34671ed283454a
#
_cell.length_a   1.000
_cell.length_b   1.000
_cell.length_c   1.000
_cell.angle_alpha   90.00
_cell.angle_beta   90.00
_cell.angle_gamma   90.00
#
_symmetry.space_group_name_H-M   'P 1'
#
loop_
_entity.id
_entity.type
_entity.pdbx_description
1 polymer ?
#
loop_
_entity_poly.entity_id
_entity_poly.type
_entity_poly.pdbx_seq_one_letter_code
_entity_poly.pdbx_strand_id
1 'polypeptide(L)'
;MNRRRFLCLSAAALAPLPGHAGTVTTWEGSGLGTSLSLRLVGTDPHRARQCFARVESEIARIQTLASLHRDSALTRLNRDGHLAWPSPDLIDLLTLAGQVHAATGGTFEPTVQPLWLALANGTDREKARALIGWDRIRLSPEGLRLDAGQALTLNGIAQGWAADRIADLLRAQGFTEALVDMGEIAALGESGWPARITGPDGTALAETRLTNRALATSSPRGTLVNGQPHILGPQGQPPLWQTVSVSAPRAAVADALSTAFCLMDRASIDAALARFPGTRIEALA
;
A
#
# COMPACT_ATOMS: atom_id res chain seq x y z
N MET A 1 -19.95 13.18 13.80
CA MET A 1 -19.38 12.07 12.99
C MET A 1 -18.17 11.52 13.71
N ASN A 2 -18.28 10.33 14.28
CA ASN A 2 -17.16 9.69 14.99
C ASN A 2 -16.05 9.36 14.00
N ARG A 3 -14.86 9.95 14.22
CA ARG A 3 -13.62 9.64 13.53
C ARG A 3 -13.15 8.25 13.99
N ARG A 4 -13.80 7.19 13.51
CA ARG A 4 -13.27 5.83 13.65
C ARG A 4 -12.02 5.75 12.79
N ARG A 5 -10.89 5.63 13.44
CA ARG A 5 -9.58 5.33 12.85
C ARG A 5 -9.74 4.09 11.97
N PHE A 6 -9.54 4.23 10.68
CA PHE A 6 -9.32 3.10 9.80
C PHE A 6 -7.93 2.56 10.15
N LEU A 7 -7.88 1.61 11.07
CA LEU A 7 -6.70 0.79 11.30
C LEU A 7 -6.73 -0.28 10.21
N CYS A 8 -5.97 -0.10 9.14
CA CYS A 8 -5.54 -1.24 8.33
C CYS A 8 -4.67 -2.10 9.26
N LEU A 9 -5.22 -3.19 9.75
CA LEU A 9 -4.45 -4.20 10.44
C LEU A 9 -3.67 -4.94 9.36
N SER A 10 -2.37 -4.65 9.25
CA SER A 10 -1.48 -5.53 8.50
C SER A 10 -1.60 -6.92 9.16
N ALA A 11 -2.11 -7.88 8.40
CA ALA A 11 -2.31 -9.24 8.88
C ALA A 11 -0.98 -10.03 8.99
N ALA A 12 0.17 -9.35 8.99
CA ALA A 12 1.48 -9.95 9.16
C ALA A 12 2.01 -9.67 10.57
N ALA A 13 1.90 -10.64 11.47
CA ALA A 13 2.55 -10.59 12.77
C ALA A 13 4.03 -11.00 12.61
N LEU A 14 4.94 -10.11 13.04
CA LEU A 14 6.37 -10.39 13.04
C LEU A 14 6.69 -11.33 14.24
N ALA A 15 7.22 -12.50 13.93
CA ALA A 15 7.72 -13.42 14.96
C ALA A 15 8.95 -12.84 15.68
N PRO A 16 9.21 -13.21 16.95
CA PRO A 16 10.46 -12.87 17.61
C PRO A 16 11.64 -13.38 16.80
N LEU A 17 12.71 -12.58 16.69
CA LEU A 17 13.89 -12.82 15.86
C LEU A 17 14.85 -13.84 16.49
N PRO A 18 14.85 -15.12 16.14
CA PRO A 18 15.97 -15.98 16.40
C PRO A 18 16.99 -15.81 15.26
N GLY A 19 18.20 -15.34 15.57
CA GLY A 19 19.35 -15.45 14.67
C GLY A 19 20.00 -14.17 14.15
N HIS A 20 19.57 -12.97 14.55
CA HIS A 20 20.34 -11.76 14.25
C HIS A 20 21.44 -11.57 15.32
N ALA A 21 22.70 -11.70 14.92
CA ALA A 21 23.87 -11.56 15.80
C ALA A 21 24.18 -10.08 16.15
N GLY A 22 23.18 -9.23 16.36
CA GLY A 22 23.35 -7.82 16.67
C GLY A 22 22.21 -7.24 17.51
N THR A 23 22.49 -6.13 18.18
CA THR A 23 21.47 -5.36 18.92
C THR A 23 20.43 -4.84 17.94
N VAL A 24 19.15 -5.08 18.22
CA VAL A 24 18.02 -4.53 17.44
C VAL A 24 17.57 -3.24 18.10
N THR A 25 17.56 -2.15 17.33
CA THR A 25 16.99 -0.87 17.74
C THR A 25 15.68 -0.66 17.03
N THR A 26 14.61 -0.40 17.78
CA THR A 26 13.26 -0.25 17.25
C THR A 26 12.77 1.18 17.37
N TRP A 27 12.06 1.65 16.36
CA TRP A 27 11.24 2.85 16.37
C TRP A 27 9.79 2.46 16.12
N GLU A 28 8.87 3.14 16.78
CA GLU A 28 7.43 2.99 16.60
C GLU A 28 6.79 4.36 16.44
N GLY A 29 5.77 4.44 15.59
CA GLY A 29 5.05 5.67 15.30
C GLY A 29 3.66 5.42 14.74
N SER A 30 3.02 6.48 14.27
CA SER A 30 1.72 6.38 13.60
C SER A 30 1.67 7.32 12.41
N GLY A 31 1.11 6.86 11.31
CA GLY A 31 0.97 7.62 10.08
C GLY A 31 0.25 6.78 9.02
N LEU A 32 -0.04 7.35 7.86
CA LEU A 32 -0.63 6.64 6.73
C LEU A 32 -1.91 5.84 7.09
N GLY A 33 -2.58 6.23 8.18
CA GLY A 33 -3.79 5.55 8.68
C GLY A 33 -3.54 4.32 9.55
N THR A 34 -2.28 3.97 9.87
CA THR A 34 -1.90 2.77 10.62
C THR A 34 -0.82 3.03 11.67
N SER A 35 -0.48 2.00 12.45
CA SER A 35 0.74 1.95 13.26
C SER A 35 1.93 1.66 12.36
N LEU A 36 3.06 2.28 12.64
CA LEU A 36 4.29 2.16 11.86
C LEU A 36 5.42 1.65 12.76
N SER A 37 6.30 0.83 12.21
CA SER A 37 7.50 0.40 12.95
C SER A 37 8.72 0.27 12.05
N LEU A 38 9.89 0.41 12.67
CA LEU A 38 11.18 0.22 12.03
C LEU A 38 12.12 -0.51 12.99
N ARG A 39 12.77 -1.56 12.51
CA ARG A 39 13.80 -2.30 13.24
C ARG A 39 15.12 -2.21 12.49
N LEU A 40 16.16 -1.76 13.18
CA LEU A 40 17.53 -1.65 12.66
C LEU A 40 18.41 -2.63 13.41
N VAL A 41 19.25 -3.39 12.73
CA VAL A 41 20.18 -4.35 13.34
C VAL A 41 21.60 -3.78 13.31
N GLY A 42 22.35 -3.98 14.38
CA GLY A 42 23.79 -3.68 14.44
C GLY A 42 24.14 -2.19 14.33
N THR A 43 23.26 -1.30 14.80
CA THR A 43 23.53 0.14 14.80
C THR A 43 23.67 0.72 16.20
N ASP A 44 24.51 1.74 16.34
CA ASP A 44 24.61 2.46 17.59
C ASP A 44 23.39 3.37 17.83
N PRO A 45 23.06 3.68 19.11
CA PRO A 45 21.85 4.45 19.43
C PRO A 45 21.84 5.88 18.89
N HIS A 46 22.99 6.52 18.68
CA HIS A 46 23.05 7.87 18.16
C HIS A 46 22.71 7.89 16.66
N ARG A 47 23.31 7.00 15.88
CA ARG A 47 23.02 6.81 14.46
C ARG A 47 21.56 6.39 14.24
N ALA A 48 21.02 5.51 15.10
CA ALA A 48 19.60 5.12 15.04
C ALA A 48 18.68 6.33 15.21
N ARG A 49 18.90 7.19 16.23
CA ARG A 49 18.08 8.39 16.45
C ARG A 49 18.12 9.36 15.25
N GLN A 50 19.28 9.57 14.66
CA GLN A 50 19.40 10.41 13.46
C GLN A 50 18.61 9.83 12.28
N CYS A 51 18.67 8.51 12.11
CA CYS A 51 17.89 7.80 11.09
C CYS A 51 16.39 7.98 11.33
N PHE A 52 15.92 7.77 12.55
CA PHE A 52 14.49 7.86 12.91
C PHE A 52 13.93 9.27 12.64
N ALA A 53 14.67 10.33 12.96
CA ALA A 53 14.25 11.69 12.64
C ALA A 53 14.08 11.93 11.13
N ARG A 54 14.93 11.33 10.29
CA ARG A 54 14.78 11.38 8.82
C ARG A 54 13.59 10.57 8.35
N VAL A 55 13.35 9.40 8.94
CA VAL A 55 12.16 8.55 8.66
C VAL A 55 10.87 9.32 8.97
N GLU A 56 10.78 9.97 10.14
CA GLU A 56 9.64 10.81 10.51
C GLU A 56 9.39 11.95 9.52
N SER A 57 10.46 12.62 9.09
CA SER A 57 10.39 13.68 8.08
C SER A 57 9.88 13.14 6.73
N GLU A 58 10.35 11.96 6.33
CA GLU A 58 9.91 11.32 5.08
C GLU A 58 8.44 10.87 5.16
N ILE A 59 8.01 10.30 6.29
CA ILE A 59 6.59 9.95 6.52
C ILE A 59 5.71 11.21 6.43
N ALA A 60 6.12 12.31 7.05
CA ALA A 60 5.39 13.58 6.96
C ALA A 60 5.29 14.05 5.50
N ARG A 61 6.38 13.97 4.73
CA ARG A 61 6.41 14.31 3.30
C ARG A 61 5.46 13.42 2.48
N ILE A 62 5.48 12.11 2.71
CA ILE A 62 4.58 11.16 2.04
C ILE A 62 3.11 11.50 2.31
N GLN A 63 2.77 11.88 3.54
CA GLN A 63 1.42 12.29 3.90
C GLN A 63 0.95 13.56 3.17
N THR A 64 1.86 14.52 2.91
CA THR A 64 1.52 15.73 2.12
C THR A 64 1.31 15.40 0.63
N LEU A 65 1.73 14.24 0.18
CA LEU A 65 1.56 13.78 -1.19
C LEU A 65 0.26 12.97 -1.36
N ALA A 66 0.04 11.93 -0.56
CA ALA A 66 -0.91 10.85 -0.84
C ALA A 66 -2.08 10.72 0.15
N SER A 67 -2.17 11.55 1.21
CA SER A 67 -3.25 11.43 2.20
C SER A 67 -4.60 11.84 1.59
N LEU A 68 -5.65 11.08 1.94
CA LEU A 68 -7.07 11.45 1.69
C LEU A 68 -7.70 12.18 2.89
N HIS A 69 -6.99 12.32 4.01
CA HIS A 69 -7.54 12.81 5.28
C HIS A 69 -6.94 14.14 5.75
N ARG A 70 -5.92 14.64 5.03
CA ARG A 70 -5.23 15.91 5.29
C ARG A 70 -5.10 16.68 3.99
N ASP A 71 -4.75 17.95 4.06
CA ASP A 71 -4.36 18.69 2.85
C ASP A 71 -3.11 18.02 2.25
N SER A 72 -3.24 17.60 1.00
CA SER A 72 -2.23 16.87 0.26
C SER A 72 -2.33 17.16 -1.23
N ALA A 73 -1.33 16.76 -2.01
CA ALA A 73 -1.41 16.84 -3.46
C ALA A 73 -2.61 16.06 -4.00
N LEU A 74 -2.88 14.88 -3.44
CA LEU A 74 -4.01 14.03 -3.84
C LEU A 74 -5.36 14.69 -3.52
N THR A 75 -5.55 15.26 -2.32
CA THR A 75 -6.82 15.92 -1.97
C THR A 75 -7.05 17.19 -2.78
N ARG A 76 -6.00 17.95 -3.10
CA ARG A 76 -6.10 19.10 -4.01
C ARG A 76 -6.48 18.67 -5.42
N LEU A 77 -5.81 17.64 -5.96
CA LEU A 77 -6.17 17.07 -7.27
C LEU A 77 -7.63 16.61 -7.30
N ASN A 78 -8.08 15.88 -6.29
CA ASN A 78 -9.45 15.38 -6.19
C ASN A 78 -10.50 16.51 -6.08
N ARG A 79 -10.17 17.60 -5.39
CA ARG A 79 -11.05 18.76 -5.22
C ARG A 79 -11.14 19.62 -6.49
N ASP A 80 -9.98 19.88 -7.09
CA ASP A 80 -9.85 20.89 -8.15
C ASP A 80 -9.92 20.27 -9.56
N GLY A 81 -9.84 18.93 -9.66
CA GLY A 81 -9.79 18.20 -10.92
C GLY A 81 -8.47 18.36 -11.68
N HIS A 82 -7.54 19.15 -11.16
CA HIS A 82 -6.22 19.35 -11.75
C HIS A 82 -5.16 19.68 -10.71
N LEU A 83 -3.91 19.36 -11.04
CA LEU A 83 -2.73 19.69 -10.24
C LEU A 83 -1.61 20.09 -11.20
N ALA A 84 -1.17 21.36 -11.15
CA ALA A 84 -0.05 21.84 -11.93
C ALA A 84 1.27 21.42 -11.27
N TRP A 85 2.26 21.04 -12.07
CA TRP A 85 3.62 20.71 -11.65
C TRP A 85 3.65 19.72 -10.48
N PRO A 86 3.05 18.53 -10.64
CA PRO A 86 3.10 17.50 -9.59
C PRO A 86 4.54 17.11 -9.29
N SER A 87 4.80 16.71 -8.04
CA SER A 87 6.14 16.24 -7.69
C SER A 87 6.51 14.99 -8.50
N PRO A 88 7.81 14.77 -8.81
CA PRO A 88 8.27 13.55 -9.47
C PRO A 88 7.78 12.28 -8.75
N ASP A 89 7.80 12.26 -7.43
CA ASP A 89 7.32 11.14 -6.62
C ASP A 89 5.83 10.81 -6.85
N LEU A 90 4.98 11.82 -7.04
CA LEU A 90 3.56 11.58 -7.36
C LEU A 90 3.39 11.03 -8.77
N ILE A 91 4.18 11.54 -9.73
CA ILE A 91 4.21 11.01 -11.10
C ILE A 91 4.65 9.54 -11.10
N ASP A 92 5.74 9.21 -10.40
CA ASP A 92 6.26 7.84 -10.32
C ASP A 92 5.24 6.89 -9.70
N LEU A 93 4.59 7.31 -8.60
CA LEU A 93 3.56 6.52 -7.92
C LEU A 93 2.34 6.28 -8.82
N LEU A 94 1.85 7.31 -9.51
CA LEU A 94 0.73 7.19 -10.45
C LEU A 94 1.11 6.39 -11.70
N THR A 95 2.34 6.51 -12.18
CA THR A 95 2.85 5.69 -13.29
C THR A 95 2.85 4.22 -12.91
N LEU A 96 3.34 3.87 -11.71
CA LEU A 96 3.28 2.50 -11.21
C LEU A 96 1.82 2.02 -11.04
N ALA A 97 0.94 2.88 -10.51
CA ALA A 97 -0.48 2.56 -10.39
C ALA A 97 -1.11 2.24 -11.75
N GLY A 98 -0.76 3.00 -12.80
CA GLY A 98 -1.19 2.72 -14.18
C GLY A 98 -0.63 1.41 -14.75
N GLN A 99 0.61 1.06 -14.43
CA GLN A 99 1.19 -0.24 -14.82
C GLN A 99 0.45 -1.40 -14.18
N VAL A 100 0.11 -1.30 -12.89
CA VAL A 100 -0.68 -2.32 -12.19
C VAL A 100 -2.10 -2.37 -12.72
N HIS A 101 -2.74 -1.22 -12.96
CA HIS A 101 -4.06 -1.13 -13.60
C HIS A 101 -4.08 -1.90 -14.93
N ALA A 102 -3.13 -1.62 -15.82
CA ALA A 102 -3.04 -2.29 -17.11
C ALA A 102 -2.77 -3.81 -16.99
N ALA A 103 -1.89 -4.20 -16.07
CA ALA A 103 -1.54 -5.61 -15.87
C ALA A 103 -2.69 -6.44 -15.25
N THR A 104 -3.57 -5.81 -14.48
CA THR A 104 -4.73 -6.45 -13.83
C THR A 104 -6.04 -6.27 -14.61
N GLY A 105 -5.95 -5.81 -15.88
CA GLY A 105 -7.13 -5.59 -16.73
C GLY A 105 -8.14 -4.60 -16.11
N GLY A 106 -7.65 -3.58 -15.41
CA GLY A 106 -8.48 -2.56 -14.77
C GLY A 106 -9.04 -2.96 -13.39
N THR A 107 -8.68 -4.13 -12.87
CA THR A 107 -9.16 -4.56 -11.53
C THR A 107 -8.53 -3.71 -10.42
N PHE A 108 -7.24 -3.38 -10.52
CA PHE A 108 -6.65 -2.31 -9.73
C PHE A 108 -7.07 -0.97 -10.33
N GLU A 109 -7.94 -0.25 -9.65
CA GLU A 109 -8.57 0.96 -10.19
C GLU A 109 -8.49 2.14 -9.22
N PRO A 110 -7.47 2.99 -9.34
CA PRO A 110 -7.33 4.14 -8.44
C PRO A 110 -8.48 5.16 -8.52
N THR A 111 -9.23 5.20 -9.63
CA THR A 111 -10.39 6.10 -9.76
C THR A 111 -11.66 5.59 -9.10
N VAL A 112 -11.59 4.52 -8.31
CA VAL A 112 -12.73 3.96 -7.56
C VAL A 112 -13.19 4.87 -6.41
N GLN A 113 -12.49 5.94 -6.10
CA GLN A 113 -12.76 6.83 -4.96
C GLN A 113 -14.19 7.39 -4.92
N PRO A 114 -14.84 7.84 -6.01
CA PRO A 114 -16.23 8.27 -5.98
C PRO A 114 -17.18 7.15 -5.56
N LEU A 115 -16.97 5.91 -6.03
CA LEU A 115 -17.78 4.76 -5.64
C LEU A 115 -17.59 4.42 -4.16
N TRP A 116 -16.37 4.51 -3.65
CA TRP A 116 -16.05 4.31 -2.23
C TRP A 116 -16.76 5.35 -1.36
N LEU A 117 -16.75 6.62 -1.75
CA LEU A 117 -17.46 7.71 -1.07
C LEU A 117 -18.97 7.52 -1.12
N ALA A 118 -19.52 7.08 -2.25
CA ALA A 118 -20.94 6.80 -2.39
C ALA A 118 -21.37 5.66 -1.45
N LEU A 119 -20.56 4.62 -1.34
CA LEU A 119 -20.78 3.54 -0.37
C LEU A 119 -20.74 4.06 1.09
N ALA A 120 -19.72 4.83 1.43
CA ALA A 120 -19.52 5.35 2.77
C ALA A 120 -20.66 6.30 3.21
N ASN A 121 -21.18 7.09 2.29
CA ASN A 121 -22.21 8.11 2.55
C ASN A 121 -23.64 7.63 2.23
N GLY A 122 -23.82 6.42 1.68
CA GLY A 122 -25.12 5.89 1.28
C GLY A 122 -25.76 6.63 0.11
N THR A 123 -24.94 7.18 -0.81
CA THR A 123 -25.42 7.90 -2.00
C THR A 123 -25.46 7.01 -3.25
N ASP A 124 -25.87 7.57 -4.39
CA ASP A 124 -26.09 6.85 -5.65
C ASP A 124 -24.79 6.23 -6.19
N ARG A 125 -24.70 4.90 -6.11
CA ARG A 125 -23.54 4.12 -6.53
C ARG A 125 -23.41 4.01 -8.05
N GLU A 126 -24.53 4.03 -8.80
CA GLU A 126 -24.50 3.93 -10.26
C GLU A 126 -23.91 5.20 -10.87
N LYS A 127 -24.33 6.37 -10.37
CA LYS A 127 -23.72 7.64 -10.76
C LYS A 127 -22.23 7.69 -10.39
N ALA A 128 -21.87 7.21 -9.22
CA ALA A 128 -20.49 7.17 -8.79
C ALA A 128 -19.62 6.22 -9.63
N ARG A 129 -20.19 5.06 -10.04
CA ARG A 129 -19.50 4.10 -10.90
C ARG A 129 -19.22 4.66 -12.29
N ALA A 130 -20.11 5.48 -12.86
CA ALA A 130 -19.90 6.15 -14.15
C ALA A 130 -18.69 7.09 -14.17
N LEU A 131 -18.22 7.51 -12.99
CA LEU A 131 -17.03 8.35 -12.84
C LEU A 131 -15.71 7.56 -12.86
N ILE A 132 -15.75 6.23 -12.73
CA ILE A 132 -14.56 5.38 -12.75
C ILE A 132 -14.01 5.28 -14.17
N GLY A 133 -12.68 5.41 -14.32
CA GLY A 133 -11.99 5.23 -15.60
C GLY A 133 -10.60 5.83 -15.59
N TRP A 134 -9.60 4.96 -15.37
CA TRP A 134 -8.18 5.33 -15.37
C TRP A 134 -7.75 5.95 -16.71
N ASP A 135 -8.22 5.40 -17.83
CA ASP A 135 -7.84 5.86 -19.17
C ASP A 135 -8.23 7.30 -19.48
N ARG A 136 -9.09 7.91 -18.66
CA ARG A 136 -9.50 9.32 -18.79
C ARG A 136 -8.59 10.29 -18.05
N ILE A 137 -7.64 9.79 -17.26
CA ILE A 137 -6.67 10.62 -16.56
C ILE A 137 -5.60 11.07 -17.53
N ARG A 138 -5.24 12.36 -17.46
CA ARG A 138 -4.09 12.89 -18.17
C ARG A 138 -2.95 13.10 -17.16
N LEU A 139 -1.89 12.33 -17.36
CA LEU A 139 -0.71 12.31 -16.50
C LEU A 139 0.49 12.82 -17.30
N SER A 140 1.06 13.94 -16.88
CA SER A 140 2.32 14.48 -17.44
C SER A 140 3.12 15.20 -16.35
N PRO A 141 4.42 15.45 -16.57
CA PRO A 141 5.23 16.25 -15.64
C PRO A 141 4.71 17.67 -15.41
N GLU A 142 4.04 18.26 -16.40
CA GLU A 142 3.50 19.63 -16.34
C GLU A 142 2.16 19.69 -15.60
N GLY A 143 1.44 18.55 -15.53
CA GLY A 143 0.16 18.54 -14.84
C GLY A 143 -0.59 17.22 -14.86
N LEU A 144 -1.42 17.08 -13.84
CA LEU A 144 -2.43 16.04 -13.72
C LEU A 144 -3.80 16.64 -13.99
N ARG A 145 -4.66 15.90 -14.69
CA ARG A 145 -6.06 16.27 -14.92
C ARG A 145 -6.96 15.06 -14.76
N LEU A 146 -8.05 15.28 -14.05
CA LEU A 146 -9.18 14.36 -13.90
C LEU A 146 -10.37 14.91 -14.68
N ASP A 147 -11.23 14.03 -15.17
CA ASP A 147 -12.53 14.43 -15.69
C ASP A 147 -13.45 14.93 -14.57
N ALA A 148 -14.49 15.66 -14.92
CA ALA A 148 -15.44 16.21 -13.96
C ALA A 148 -16.04 15.09 -13.06
N GLY A 149 -15.88 15.25 -11.76
CA GLY A 149 -16.36 14.31 -10.74
C GLY A 149 -15.49 13.09 -10.50
N GLN A 150 -14.45 12.85 -11.30
CA GLN A 150 -13.46 11.83 -10.97
C GLN A 150 -12.68 12.18 -9.70
N ALA A 151 -12.25 11.17 -8.98
CA ALA A 151 -11.34 11.31 -7.85
C ALA A 151 -10.49 10.05 -7.73
N LEU A 152 -9.27 10.20 -7.19
CA LEU A 152 -8.31 9.12 -6.99
C LEU A 152 -8.24 8.70 -5.53
N THR A 153 -8.01 7.42 -5.32
CA THR A 153 -7.46 6.86 -4.07
C THR A 153 -6.13 6.17 -4.35
N LEU A 154 -5.20 6.29 -3.42
CA LEU A 154 -3.93 5.57 -3.44
C LEU A 154 -3.82 4.58 -2.29
N ASN A 155 -4.93 4.29 -1.58
CA ASN A 155 -4.93 3.43 -0.40
C ASN A 155 -4.43 1.99 -0.66
N GLY A 156 -4.55 1.48 -1.87
CA GLY A 156 -4.06 0.14 -2.23
C GLY A 156 -2.65 0.13 -2.82
N ILE A 157 -1.84 1.20 -2.63
CA ILE A 157 -0.45 1.25 -3.14
C ILE A 157 0.44 2.17 -2.29
N ALA A 158 -0.15 3.12 -1.55
CA ALA A 158 0.61 4.17 -0.89
C ALA A 158 1.39 3.68 0.34
N GLN A 159 0.89 2.68 1.06
CA GLN A 159 1.59 2.10 2.21
C GLN A 159 2.81 1.29 1.75
N GLY A 160 2.65 0.48 0.70
CA GLY A 160 3.76 -0.20 0.06
C GLY A 160 4.79 0.76 -0.51
N TRP A 161 4.34 1.84 -1.17
CA TRP A 161 5.24 2.86 -1.68
C TRP A 161 6.00 3.59 -0.56
N ALA A 162 5.33 3.87 0.55
CA ALA A 162 5.98 4.43 1.73
C ALA A 162 7.05 3.49 2.30
N ALA A 163 6.76 2.19 2.42
CA ALA A 163 7.72 1.19 2.86
C ALA A 163 8.96 1.15 1.94
N ASP A 164 8.75 1.21 0.63
CA ASP A 164 9.83 1.30 -0.37
C ASP A 164 10.68 2.56 -0.18
N ARG A 165 10.06 3.73 0.00
CA ARG A 165 10.77 5.01 0.20
C ARG A 165 11.64 4.99 1.46
N ILE A 166 11.10 4.44 2.56
CA ILE A 166 11.87 4.28 3.79
C ILE A 166 12.99 3.26 3.61
N ALA A 167 12.75 2.13 2.94
CA ALA A 167 13.79 1.15 2.63
C ALA A 167 14.93 1.76 1.80
N ASP A 168 14.61 2.56 0.78
CA ASP A 168 15.60 3.25 -0.05
C ASP A 168 16.39 4.29 0.75
N LEU A 169 15.72 5.05 1.65
CA LEU A 169 16.37 5.98 2.58
C LEU A 169 17.36 5.25 3.50
N LEU A 170 17.00 4.07 4.02
CA LEU A 170 17.88 3.25 4.85
C LEU A 170 19.11 2.76 4.08
N ARG A 171 18.90 2.23 2.85
CA ARG A 171 20.02 1.80 1.97
C ARG A 171 20.98 2.96 1.69
N ALA A 172 20.46 4.13 1.37
CA ALA A 172 21.26 5.34 1.12
C ALA A 172 22.08 5.79 2.33
N GLN A 173 21.62 5.45 3.55
CA GLN A 173 22.35 5.70 4.79
C GLN A 173 23.28 4.53 5.20
N GLY A 174 23.39 3.48 4.37
CA GLY A 174 24.26 2.34 4.62
C GLY A 174 23.72 1.34 5.65
N PHE A 175 22.42 1.30 5.90
CA PHE A 175 21.81 0.22 6.67
C PHE A 175 21.59 -0.99 5.77
N THR A 176 22.11 -2.15 6.16
CA THR A 176 22.06 -3.39 5.40
C THR A 176 21.07 -4.40 5.94
N GLU A 177 20.71 -4.32 7.23
CA GLU A 177 19.77 -5.21 7.89
C GLU A 177 18.71 -4.37 8.60
N ALA A 178 17.50 -4.35 8.05
CA ALA A 178 16.38 -3.60 8.60
C ALA A 178 15.03 -4.23 8.22
N LEU A 179 14.04 -3.96 9.05
CA LEU A 179 12.64 -4.29 8.75
C LEU A 179 11.81 -3.03 8.87
N VAL A 180 11.16 -2.66 7.79
CA VAL A 180 10.27 -1.51 7.65
C VAL A 180 8.85 -2.00 7.61
N ASP A 181 7.99 -1.46 8.47
CA ASP A 181 6.54 -1.68 8.45
C ASP A 181 5.84 -0.32 8.42
N MET A 182 5.26 0.01 7.27
CA MET A 182 4.49 1.23 7.02
C MET A 182 3.00 0.93 6.78
N GLY A 183 2.51 -0.17 7.34
CA GLY A 183 1.26 -0.82 6.99
C GLY A 183 1.50 -1.98 6.04
N GLU A 184 2.55 -1.88 5.22
CA GLU A 184 3.12 -2.94 4.41
C GLU A 184 4.62 -3.07 4.71
N ILE A 185 5.16 -4.26 4.50
CA ILE A 185 6.50 -4.62 4.96
C ILE A 185 7.53 -4.53 3.84
N ALA A 186 8.69 -3.94 4.14
CA ALA A 186 9.89 -4.06 3.32
C ALA A 186 11.07 -4.55 4.19
N ALA A 187 11.65 -5.68 3.82
CA ALA A 187 12.78 -6.28 4.51
C ALA A 187 14.09 -6.01 3.75
N LEU A 188 15.09 -5.56 4.48
CA LEU A 188 16.46 -5.40 4.00
C LEU A 188 17.33 -6.46 4.65
N GLY A 189 18.27 -7.01 3.88
CA GLY A 189 19.31 -7.90 4.38
C GLY A 189 19.15 -9.35 3.97
N GLU A 190 20.25 -10.08 4.15
CA GLU A 190 20.39 -11.49 3.75
C GLU A 190 20.02 -12.46 4.87
N SER A 191 19.98 -12.00 6.12
CA SER A 191 19.64 -12.86 7.28
C SER A 191 18.21 -13.40 7.21
N GLY A 192 17.35 -12.71 6.49
CA GLY A 192 15.95 -13.05 6.31
C GLY A 192 15.09 -12.76 7.55
N TRP A 193 13.97 -12.12 7.33
CA TRP A 193 13.02 -11.74 8.38
C TRP A 193 11.82 -12.68 8.35
N PRO A 194 11.55 -13.44 9.45
CA PRO A 194 10.39 -14.31 9.50
C PRO A 194 9.11 -13.47 9.52
N ALA A 195 8.14 -13.85 8.71
CA ALA A 195 6.82 -13.24 8.65
C ALA A 195 5.75 -14.33 8.71
N ARG A 196 4.74 -14.12 9.55
CA ARG A 196 3.55 -14.96 9.63
C ARG A 196 2.38 -14.21 8.99
N ILE A 197 1.72 -14.85 8.07
CA ILE A 197 0.52 -14.33 7.39
C ILE A 197 -0.70 -14.88 8.10
N THR A 198 -1.62 -14.00 8.50
CA THR A 198 -2.85 -14.37 9.19
C THR A 198 -4.07 -13.85 8.46
N GLY A 199 -5.19 -14.54 8.58
CA GLY A 199 -6.50 -14.05 8.18
C GLY A 199 -7.01 -12.96 9.13
N PRO A 200 -8.14 -12.30 8.79
CA PRO A 200 -8.75 -11.25 9.62
C PRO A 200 -9.21 -11.73 11.00
N ASP A 201 -9.43 -13.03 11.15
CA ASP A 201 -9.79 -13.71 12.39
C ASP A 201 -8.59 -14.16 13.23
N GLY A 202 -7.36 -13.88 12.76
CA GLY A 202 -6.11 -14.30 13.40
C GLY A 202 -5.67 -15.72 13.04
N THR A 203 -6.41 -16.44 12.19
CA THR A 203 -6.00 -17.78 11.72
C THR A 203 -4.70 -17.70 10.92
N ALA A 204 -3.71 -18.50 11.27
CA ALA A 204 -2.46 -18.59 10.52
C ALA A 204 -2.70 -19.22 9.14
N LEU A 205 -2.30 -18.51 8.08
CA LEU A 205 -2.45 -18.97 6.69
C LEU A 205 -1.13 -19.48 6.12
N ALA A 206 -0.03 -18.78 6.39
CA ALA A 206 1.29 -19.15 5.90
C ALA A 206 2.40 -18.54 6.78
N GLU A 207 3.59 -19.08 6.64
CA GLU A 207 4.84 -18.48 7.15
C GLU A 207 5.83 -18.35 6.01
N THR A 208 6.55 -17.23 5.95
CA THR A 208 7.56 -16.97 4.93
C THR A 208 8.77 -16.28 5.54
N ARG A 209 9.86 -16.21 4.79
CA ARG A 209 11.07 -15.49 5.18
C ARG A 209 11.41 -14.47 4.11
N LEU A 210 11.52 -13.22 4.51
CA LEU A 210 11.75 -12.09 3.62
C LEU A 210 13.24 -11.73 3.58
N THR A 211 13.88 -11.92 2.44
CA THR A 211 15.29 -11.56 2.19
C THR A 211 15.33 -10.55 1.06
N ASN A 212 15.70 -9.31 1.35
CA ASN A 212 15.66 -8.18 0.39
C ASN A 212 14.34 -8.12 -0.40
N ARG A 213 13.22 -8.25 0.33
CA ARG A 213 11.90 -8.48 -0.24
C ARG A 213 10.81 -7.77 0.55
N ALA A 214 9.74 -7.45 -0.11
CA ALA A 214 8.55 -6.88 0.50
C ALA A 214 7.42 -7.91 0.61
N LEU A 215 6.49 -7.65 1.54
CA LEU A 215 5.26 -8.42 1.74
C LEU A 215 4.11 -7.46 1.99
N ALA A 216 3.00 -7.67 1.28
CA ALA A 216 1.75 -6.96 1.48
C ALA A 216 0.60 -7.96 1.63
N THR A 217 -0.37 -7.63 2.49
CA THR A 217 -1.51 -8.50 2.75
C THR A 217 -2.81 -7.71 2.75
N SER A 218 -3.71 -8.05 1.85
CA SER A 218 -5.02 -7.45 1.70
C SER A 218 -6.12 -8.40 2.15
N SER A 219 -7.03 -7.90 2.99
CA SER A 219 -8.22 -8.63 3.45
C SER A 219 -9.45 -7.75 3.26
N PRO A 220 -10.27 -7.94 2.22
CA PRO A 220 -11.37 -7.04 1.87
C PRO A 220 -12.38 -6.81 2.99
N ARG A 221 -12.55 -7.79 3.87
CA ARG A 221 -13.45 -7.74 5.04
C ARG A 221 -12.74 -7.39 6.34
N GLY A 222 -11.43 -7.16 6.34
CA GLY A 222 -10.68 -6.70 7.51
C GLY A 222 -11.16 -5.34 8.02
N THR A 223 -11.71 -4.52 7.10
CA THR A 223 -12.42 -3.28 7.41
C THR A 223 -13.72 -3.25 6.61
N LEU A 224 -14.81 -2.79 7.23
CA LEU A 224 -16.09 -2.63 6.56
C LEU A 224 -16.45 -1.15 6.42
N VAL A 225 -16.94 -0.77 5.24
CA VAL A 225 -17.48 0.54 4.92
C VAL A 225 -18.98 0.39 4.74
N ASN A 226 -19.76 0.95 5.64
CA ASN A 226 -21.22 0.80 5.65
C ASN A 226 -21.68 -0.67 5.50
N GLY A 227 -21.02 -1.58 6.25
CA GLY A 227 -21.31 -3.02 6.24
C GLY A 227 -20.81 -3.81 5.02
N GLN A 228 -20.13 -3.16 4.08
CA GLN A 228 -19.57 -3.79 2.87
C GLN A 228 -18.03 -3.86 2.95
N PRO A 229 -17.38 -4.78 2.22
CA PRO A 229 -15.94 -4.80 2.08
C PRO A 229 -15.39 -3.45 1.65
N HIS A 230 -14.22 -3.05 2.15
CA HIS A 230 -13.58 -1.79 1.78
C HIS A 230 -12.85 -1.84 0.44
N ILE A 231 -12.46 -3.03 -0.04
CA ILE A 231 -11.93 -3.25 -1.39
C ILE A 231 -13.11 -3.49 -2.31
N LEU A 232 -13.31 -2.56 -3.25
CA LEU A 232 -14.45 -2.53 -4.15
C LEU A 232 -14.01 -2.85 -5.56
N GLY A 233 -14.71 -3.79 -6.19
CA GLY A 233 -14.60 -4.02 -7.61
C GLY A 233 -15.13 -2.82 -8.41
N PRO A 234 -14.38 -2.26 -9.36
CA PRO A 234 -14.81 -1.09 -10.14
C PRO A 234 -16.11 -1.35 -10.91
N GLN A 235 -16.36 -2.59 -11.30
CA GLN A 235 -17.59 -3.02 -11.99
C GLN A 235 -18.66 -3.59 -11.03
N GLY A 236 -18.41 -3.54 -9.72
CA GLY A 236 -19.31 -4.05 -8.68
C GLY A 236 -19.10 -5.54 -8.36
N GLN A 237 -18.04 -6.17 -8.90
CA GLN A 237 -17.69 -7.56 -8.58
C GLN A 237 -17.34 -7.67 -7.08
N PRO A 238 -17.82 -8.73 -6.41
CA PRO A 238 -17.45 -8.98 -5.02
C PRO A 238 -16.02 -9.51 -4.91
N PRO A 239 -15.37 -9.38 -3.75
CA PRO A 239 -14.12 -10.08 -3.48
C PRO A 239 -14.29 -11.60 -3.62
N LEU A 240 -13.34 -12.23 -4.29
CA LEU A 240 -13.27 -13.69 -4.48
C LEU A 240 -12.48 -14.38 -3.35
N TRP A 241 -11.60 -13.63 -2.68
CA TRP A 241 -10.70 -14.14 -1.64
C TRP A 241 -10.88 -13.34 -0.35
N GLN A 242 -10.77 -14.02 0.80
CA GLN A 242 -10.84 -13.37 2.11
C GLN A 242 -9.53 -12.71 2.49
N THR A 243 -8.41 -13.29 2.06
CA THR A 243 -7.06 -12.78 2.31
C THR A 243 -6.16 -13.14 1.15
N VAL A 244 -5.45 -12.13 0.66
CA VAL A 244 -4.41 -12.29 -0.37
C VAL A 244 -3.11 -11.67 0.15
N SER A 245 -2.05 -12.47 0.19
CA SER A 245 -0.71 -12.00 0.55
C SER A 245 0.24 -12.19 -0.63
N VAL A 246 0.94 -11.12 -0.96
CA VAL A 246 1.87 -11.06 -2.10
C VAL A 246 3.23 -10.60 -1.61
N SER A 247 4.29 -11.29 -2.02
CA SER A 247 5.65 -10.80 -1.85
C SER A 247 6.25 -10.37 -3.20
N ALA A 248 7.03 -9.30 -3.18
CA ALA A 248 7.65 -8.73 -4.37
C ALA A 248 9.00 -8.07 -4.04
N PRO A 249 9.83 -7.74 -5.04
CA PRO A 249 11.02 -6.92 -4.84
C PRO A 249 10.71 -5.51 -4.31
N ARG A 250 9.52 -4.96 -4.62
CA ARG A 250 9.04 -3.65 -4.18
C ARG A 250 7.72 -3.78 -3.43
N ALA A 251 7.59 -3.09 -2.31
CA ALA A 251 6.39 -3.12 -1.47
C ALA A 251 5.17 -2.48 -2.16
N ALA A 252 5.36 -1.42 -2.95
CA ALA A 252 4.29 -0.81 -3.72
C ALA A 252 3.65 -1.78 -4.72
N VAL A 253 4.47 -2.65 -5.34
CA VAL A 253 3.97 -3.70 -6.26
C VAL A 253 3.20 -4.76 -5.48
N ALA A 254 3.74 -5.21 -4.34
CA ALA A 254 3.08 -6.20 -3.49
C ALA A 254 1.71 -5.68 -3.00
N ASP A 255 1.65 -4.45 -2.52
CA ASP A 255 0.45 -3.76 -2.02
C ASP A 255 -0.63 -3.66 -3.11
N ALA A 256 -0.28 -3.10 -4.27
CA ALA A 256 -1.23 -2.93 -5.36
C ALA A 256 -1.75 -4.26 -5.90
N LEU A 257 -0.89 -5.26 -6.03
CA LEU A 257 -1.29 -6.58 -6.51
C LEU A 257 -2.11 -7.35 -5.47
N SER A 258 -1.77 -7.31 -4.17
CA SER A 258 -2.59 -7.97 -3.15
C SER A 258 -4.00 -7.39 -3.12
N THR A 259 -4.13 -6.07 -3.28
CA THR A 259 -5.43 -5.38 -3.39
C THR A 259 -6.24 -5.85 -4.61
N ALA A 260 -5.62 -5.83 -5.81
CA ALA A 260 -6.29 -6.27 -7.04
C ALA A 260 -6.68 -7.74 -6.99
N PHE A 261 -5.79 -8.60 -6.54
CA PHE A 261 -5.96 -10.05 -6.53
C PHE A 261 -7.12 -10.51 -5.64
N CYS A 262 -7.50 -9.71 -4.64
CA CYS A 262 -8.73 -9.97 -3.88
C CYS A 262 -9.98 -10.09 -4.77
N LEU A 263 -9.97 -9.48 -5.95
CA LEU A 263 -11.09 -9.36 -6.88
C LEU A 263 -10.93 -10.21 -8.15
N MET A 264 -9.81 -10.91 -8.32
CA MET A 264 -9.43 -11.61 -9.55
C MET A 264 -9.50 -13.13 -9.37
N ASP A 265 -9.88 -13.84 -10.44
CA ASP A 265 -9.75 -15.28 -10.49
C ASP A 265 -8.29 -15.71 -10.66
N ARG A 266 -8.02 -16.99 -10.43
CA ARG A 266 -6.66 -17.53 -10.45
C ARG A 266 -5.95 -17.34 -11.80
N ALA A 267 -6.64 -17.54 -12.91
CA ALA A 267 -6.04 -17.42 -14.24
C ALA A 267 -5.63 -15.96 -14.53
N SER A 268 -6.48 -15.01 -14.16
CA SER A 268 -6.20 -13.58 -14.27
C SER A 268 -5.04 -13.14 -13.37
N ILE A 269 -4.96 -13.70 -12.15
CA ILE A 269 -3.84 -13.47 -11.23
C ILE A 269 -2.53 -13.96 -11.84
N ASP A 270 -2.49 -15.18 -12.37
CA ASP A 270 -1.28 -15.77 -12.98
C ASP A 270 -0.81 -14.94 -14.21
N ALA A 271 -1.74 -14.44 -15.01
CA ALA A 271 -1.44 -13.54 -16.12
C ALA A 271 -0.84 -12.20 -15.67
N ALA A 272 -1.38 -11.62 -14.60
CA ALA A 272 -0.87 -10.37 -14.02
C ALA A 272 0.53 -10.57 -13.41
N LEU A 273 0.76 -11.67 -12.69
CA LEU A 273 2.06 -12.00 -12.08
C LEU A 273 3.18 -12.09 -13.12
N ALA A 274 2.89 -12.58 -14.32
CA ALA A 274 3.86 -12.67 -15.40
C ALA A 274 4.44 -11.29 -15.83
N ARG A 275 3.72 -10.20 -15.53
CA ARG A 275 4.14 -8.82 -15.81
C ARG A 275 5.05 -8.21 -14.73
N PHE A 276 5.15 -8.87 -13.56
CA PHE A 276 5.95 -8.40 -12.42
C PHE A 276 6.94 -9.48 -11.97
N PRO A 277 8.10 -9.61 -12.65
CA PRO A 277 9.11 -10.61 -12.32
C PRO A 277 9.52 -10.56 -10.83
N GLY A 278 9.72 -11.73 -10.25
CA GLY A 278 10.09 -11.85 -8.84
C GLY A 278 8.95 -11.74 -7.84
N THR A 279 7.72 -11.46 -8.28
CA THR A 279 6.53 -11.43 -7.43
C THR A 279 5.97 -12.84 -7.20
N ARG A 280 5.46 -13.10 -5.99
CA ARG A 280 4.89 -14.41 -5.59
C ARG A 280 3.64 -14.21 -4.74
N ILE A 281 2.70 -15.15 -4.86
CA ILE A 281 1.61 -15.30 -3.89
C ILE A 281 2.15 -16.10 -2.71
N GLU A 282 2.03 -15.55 -1.52
CA GLU A 282 2.40 -16.22 -0.27
C GLU A 282 1.17 -16.85 0.40
N ALA A 283 -0.02 -16.24 0.23
CA ALA A 283 -1.29 -16.81 0.66
C ALA A 283 -2.44 -16.34 -0.25
N LEU A 284 -3.41 -17.23 -0.48
CA LEU A 284 -4.64 -16.98 -1.21
C LEU A 284 -5.75 -17.83 -0.54
N ALA A 285 -6.58 -17.19 0.30
CA ALA A 285 -7.55 -17.86 1.17
C ALA A 285 -8.97 -17.24 1.03
#